data_8a9b13ff154d0d00fe435f4723103422
#
_entry.id   8a9b13ff154d0d00fe435f4723103422
#
_cell.length_a   1.000
_cell.length_b   1.000
_cell.length_c   1.000
_cell.angle_alpha   90.00
_cell.angle_beta   90.00
_cell.angle_gamma   90.00
#
_symmetry.space_group_name_H-M   'P 1'
#
loop_
_entity.id
_entity.type
_entity.pdbx_description
1 polymer ?
#
loop_
_entity_poly.entity_id
_entity_poly.type
_entity_poly.pdbx_seq_one_letter_code
_entity_poly.pdbx_strand_id
1 'polypeptide(L)'
;VEVRISGVREGLYIEFWADAPDLYGIGFVSPTGEVVEKLPTRTDLRETLSFVFEQTVIYVIYERVEPTTGATLIRIRMENPTDGIWKLRIFQEEIYGGRFDLWMPITPFIQGEAVFLKPDPETTVTEPGNSEENMTIGAYDMNTEGIYLDSSRGFTRNGRVIPDFAAPGANI
;
A
#
# COMPACT_ATOMS: atom_id res chain seq x y z
N VAL A 1 0.46 10.50 3.77
CA VAL A 1 0.94 9.22 4.33
C VAL A 1 2.46 9.26 4.40
N GLU A 2 3.04 8.73 5.47
CA GLU A 2 4.50 8.71 5.66
C GLU A 2 5.02 7.28 5.59
N VAL A 3 6.10 7.10 4.83
CA VAL A 3 6.78 5.82 4.64
C VAL A 3 8.24 5.99 5.06
N ARG A 4 8.69 5.20 6.04
CA ARG A 4 10.12 5.11 6.38
C ARG A 4 10.77 4.05 5.51
N ILE A 5 11.86 4.41 4.86
CA ILE A 5 12.65 3.54 4.00
C ILE A 5 14.07 3.46 4.56
N SER A 6 14.64 2.25 4.62
CA SER A 6 16.01 2.02 5.06
C SER A 6 16.62 0.83 4.32
N GLY A 7 17.74 1.07 3.67
CA GLY A 7 18.51 0.03 2.98
C GLY A 7 17.88 -0.60 1.74
N VAL A 8 16.78 -0.04 1.22
CA VAL A 8 16.13 -0.55 0.00
C VAL A 8 16.95 -0.14 -1.22
N ARG A 9 17.39 -1.10 -2.03
CA ARG A 9 18.29 -0.87 -3.18
C ARG A 9 17.69 -1.24 -4.53
N GLU A 10 16.88 -2.29 -4.61
CA GLU A 10 16.29 -2.77 -5.87
C GLU A 10 15.03 -2.02 -6.29
N GLY A 11 14.51 -1.19 -5.40
CA GLY A 11 13.30 -0.43 -5.61
C GLY A 11 12.16 -0.82 -4.67
N LEU A 12 11.18 0.06 -4.58
CA LEU A 12 9.98 -0.12 -3.77
C LEU A 12 8.75 0.10 -4.64
N TYR A 13 7.77 -0.79 -4.51
CA TYR A 13 6.47 -0.64 -5.12
C TYR A 13 5.44 -0.24 -4.08
N ILE A 14 4.61 0.73 -4.41
CA ILE A 14 3.45 1.12 -3.60
C ILE A 14 2.25 1.20 -4.54
N GLU A 15 1.15 0.61 -4.13
CA GLU A 15 -0.12 0.71 -4.83
C GLU A 15 -1.10 1.53 -4.00
N PHE A 16 -1.72 2.50 -4.63
CA PHE A 16 -2.83 3.26 -4.07
C PHE A 16 -4.11 2.83 -4.79
N TRP A 17 -5.08 2.37 -4.02
CA TRP A 17 -6.37 1.92 -4.50
C TRP A 17 -7.49 2.77 -3.94
N ALA A 18 -8.38 3.27 -4.78
CA ALA A 18 -9.58 3.99 -4.36
C ALA A 18 -10.83 3.46 -5.04
N ASP A 19 -11.96 3.55 -4.34
CA ASP A 19 -13.24 3.14 -4.91
C ASP A 19 -13.70 4.15 -5.97
N ALA A 20 -14.16 3.67 -7.12
CA ALA A 20 -14.75 4.54 -8.13
C ALA A 20 -16.12 5.08 -7.62
N PRO A 21 -16.50 6.31 -7.96
CA PRO A 21 -15.84 7.22 -8.91
C PRO A 21 -14.86 8.22 -8.27
N ASP A 22 -14.39 7.97 -7.05
CA ASP A 22 -13.51 8.89 -6.33
C ASP A 22 -12.23 9.21 -7.11
N LEU A 23 -11.83 10.48 -7.11
CA LEU A 23 -10.62 10.98 -7.76
C LEU A 23 -9.64 11.54 -6.75
N TYR A 24 -8.43 11.03 -6.79
CA TYR A 24 -7.32 11.44 -5.94
C TYR A 24 -6.11 11.83 -6.77
N GLY A 25 -5.56 13.02 -6.48
CA GLY A 25 -4.23 13.39 -6.93
C GLY A 25 -3.15 12.92 -5.96
N ILE A 26 -1.94 12.73 -6.46
CA ILE A 26 -0.80 12.34 -5.64
C ILE A 26 0.39 13.29 -5.85
N GLY A 27 1.16 13.51 -4.81
CA GLY A 27 2.41 14.24 -4.82
C GLY A 27 3.38 13.63 -3.80
N PHE A 28 4.62 14.11 -3.79
CA PHE A 28 5.67 13.52 -2.96
C PHE A 28 6.49 14.59 -2.25
N VAL A 29 7.01 14.24 -1.08
CA VAL A 29 8.08 14.99 -0.41
C VAL A 29 9.18 14.00 -0.05
N SER A 30 10.40 14.31 -0.47
CA SER A 30 11.56 13.50 -0.19
C SER A 30 12.06 13.67 1.26
N PRO A 31 12.96 12.81 1.74
CA PRO A 31 13.56 12.95 3.06
C PRO A 31 14.32 14.28 3.26
N THR A 32 14.93 14.85 2.22
CA THR A 32 15.63 16.14 2.28
C THR A 32 14.70 17.33 2.10
N GLY A 33 13.42 17.10 1.79
CA GLY A 33 12.41 18.15 1.65
C GLY A 33 12.18 18.62 0.21
N GLU A 34 12.72 17.93 -0.81
CA GLU A 34 12.35 18.18 -2.20
C GLU A 34 10.88 17.82 -2.43
N VAL A 35 10.12 18.71 -3.04
CA VAL A 35 8.66 18.59 -3.19
C VAL A 35 8.29 18.40 -4.65
N VAL A 36 7.58 17.33 -4.93
CA VAL A 36 6.78 17.19 -6.15
C VAL A 36 5.34 17.50 -5.81
N GLU A 37 4.82 18.56 -6.44
CA GLU A 37 3.45 18.99 -6.26
C GLU A 37 2.46 17.94 -6.83
N LYS A 38 1.17 18.22 -6.70
CA LYS A 38 0.14 17.32 -7.16
C LYS A 38 0.28 17.00 -8.66
N LEU A 39 0.37 15.73 -8.98
CA LEU A 39 0.30 15.24 -10.36
C LEU A 39 -1.14 15.34 -10.90
N PRO A 40 -1.31 15.59 -12.21
CA PRO A 40 -2.63 15.63 -12.82
C PRO A 40 -3.37 14.28 -12.70
N THR A 41 -4.63 14.33 -12.33
CA THR A 41 -5.53 13.16 -12.30
C THR A 41 -6.14 12.92 -13.67
N ARG A 42 -5.48 12.18 -14.50
CA ARG A 42 -5.99 11.81 -15.82
C ARG A 42 -5.73 10.35 -16.15
N THR A 43 -6.62 9.76 -16.90
CA THR A 43 -6.49 8.38 -17.36
C THR A 43 -5.19 8.19 -18.14
N ASP A 44 -4.55 7.06 -17.92
CA ASP A 44 -3.29 6.65 -18.58
C ASP A 44 -2.11 7.60 -18.37
N LEU A 45 -2.13 8.38 -17.28
CA LEU A 45 -0.98 9.18 -16.88
C LEU A 45 0.20 8.24 -16.59
N ARG A 46 1.33 8.55 -17.22
CA ARG A 46 2.63 7.93 -16.92
C ARG A 46 3.63 9.05 -16.72
N GLU A 47 4.08 9.20 -15.51
CA GLU A 47 5.05 10.25 -15.15
C GLU A 47 6.31 9.62 -14.59
N THR A 48 7.44 10.26 -14.88
CA THR A 48 8.73 9.93 -14.31
C THR A 48 9.22 11.16 -13.56
N LEU A 49 9.44 11.01 -12.27
CA LEU A 49 9.86 12.08 -11.37
C LEU A 49 11.29 11.80 -10.94
N SER A 50 12.19 12.74 -11.15
CA SER A 50 13.58 12.63 -10.73
C SER A 50 13.84 13.60 -9.59
N PHE A 51 14.26 13.05 -8.45
CA PHE A 51 14.67 13.81 -7.28
C PHE A 51 16.18 14.10 -7.39
N VAL A 52 16.52 15.38 -7.44
CA VAL A 52 17.89 15.81 -7.75
C VAL A 52 18.84 15.55 -6.58
N PHE A 53 18.37 15.81 -5.36
CA PHE A 53 19.21 15.68 -4.18
C PHE A 53 19.38 14.23 -3.75
N GLU A 54 18.35 13.40 -3.93
CA GLU A 54 18.36 11.98 -3.53
C GLU A 54 18.79 11.02 -4.63
N GLN A 55 18.82 11.45 -5.89
CA GLN A 55 19.02 10.57 -7.05
C GLN A 55 17.97 9.45 -7.15
N THR A 56 16.85 9.64 -6.49
CA THR A 56 15.70 8.72 -6.54
C THR A 56 14.86 9.04 -7.76
N VAL A 57 14.42 7.99 -8.47
CA VAL A 57 13.46 8.13 -9.56
C VAL A 57 12.15 7.46 -9.17
N ILE A 58 11.03 8.17 -9.33
CA ILE A 58 9.70 7.65 -9.06
C ILE A 58 8.91 7.59 -10.36
N TYR A 59 8.44 6.40 -10.71
CA TYR A 59 7.51 6.18 -11.81
C TYR A 59 6.10 6.11 -11.25
N VAL A 60 5.20 6.87 -11.83
CA VAL A 60 3.79 6.88 -11.45
C VAL A 60 2.94 6.51 -12.66
N ILE A 61 2.10 5.48 -12.50
CA ILE A 61 1.12 5.07 -13.49
C ILE A 61 -0.26 5.22 -12.87
N TYR A 62 -1.11 6.01 -13.52
CA TYR A 62 -2.46 6.28 -13.07
C TYR A 62 -3.47 5.55 -13.94
N GLU A 63 -4.20 4.59 -13.38
CA GLU A 63 -5.28 3.86 -14.02
C GLU A 63 -6.60 4.23 -13.35
N ARG A 64 -7.38 5.08 -14.01
CA ARG A 64 -8.65 5.57 -13.45
C ARG A 64 -9.68 4.45 -13.28
N VAL A 65 -9.64 3.46 -14.15
CA VAL A 65 -10.52 2.28 -14.09
C VAL A 65 -9.65 1.06 -14.32
N GLU A 66 -9.28 0.40 -13.23
CA GLU A 66 -8.55 -0.86 -13.31
C GLU A 66 -9.50 -1.93 -13.88
N PRO A 67 -9.11 -2.66 -14.96
CA PRO A 67 -10.05 -3.48 -15.73
C PRO A 67 -10.76 -4.59 -14.96
N THR A 68 -10.14 -5.11 -13.92
CA THR A 68 -10.66 -6.25 -13.16
C THR A 68 -11.66 -5.83 -12.09
N THR A 69 -11.37 -4.73 -11.40
CA THR A 69 -12.12 -4.29 -10.21
C THR A 69 -12.97 -3.06 -10.46
N GLY A 70 -12.67 -2.29 -11.51
CA GLY A 70 -13.28 -0.98 -11.78
C GLY A 70 -12.78 0.14 -10.85
N ALA A 71 -11.88 -0.15 -9.92
CA ALA A 71 -11.32 0.81 -8.98
C ALA A 71 -10.28 1.74 -9.63
N THR A 72 -10.00 2.87 -9.01
CA THR A 72 -8.84 3.70 -9.36
C THR A 72 -7.58 3.08 -8.76
N LEU A 73 -6.57 2.85 -9.60
CA LEU A 73 -5.27 2.34 -9.20
C LEU A 73 -4.16 3.32 -9.59
N ILE A 74 -3.34 3.71 -8.62
CA ILE A 74 -2.11 4.44 -8.88
C ILE A 74 -0.94 3.55 -8.46
N ARG A 75 -0.14 3.14 -9.45
CA ARG A 75 1.10 2.38 -9.20
C ARG A 75 2.27 3.33 -9.09
N ILE A 76 3.01 3.18 -8.02
CA ILE A 76 4.19 3.96 -7.70
C ILE A 76 5.37 3.01 -7.60
N ARG A 77 6.38 3.23 -8.43
CA ARG A 77 7.65 2.51 -8.35
C ARG A 77 8.76 3.49 -8.05
N MET A 78 9.45 3.28 -6.95
CA MET A 78 10.63 4.06 -6.57
C MET A 78 11.88 3.26 -6.91
N GLU A 79 12.81 3.84 -7.68
CA GLU A 79 14.13 3.29 -7.94
C GLU A 79 15.16 4.04 -7.11
N ASN A 80 16.09 3.31 -6.50
CA ASN A 80 17.10 3.83 -5.58
C ASN A 80 16.53 4.80 -4.53
N PRO A 81 15.49 4.39 -3.78
CA PRO A 81 14.90 5.28 -2.80
C PRO A 81 15.93 5.58 -1.69
N THR A 82 16.18 6.85 -1.46
CA THR A 82 17.05 7.30 -0.36
C THR A 82 16.44 6.97 0.98
N ASP A 83 17.29 6.53 1.91
CA ASP A 83 16.91 6.23 3.28
C ASP A 83 16.31 7.46 3.97
N GLY A 84 15.23 7.28 4.71
CA GLY A 84 14.56 8.33 5.43
C GLY A 84 13.04 8.26 5.35
N ILE A 85 12.38 9.37 5.66
CA ILE A 85 10.91 9.45 5.67
C ILE A 85 10.45 10.14 4.39
N TRP A 86 9.81 9.37 3.53
CA TRP A 86 9.11 9.85 2.37
C TRP A 86 7.66 10.18 2.71
N LYS A 87 7.12 11.26 2.14
CA LYS A 87 5.70 11.62 2.33
C LYS A 87 4.97 11.52 0.99
N LEU A 88 3.95 10.69 0.97
CA LEU A 88 2.96 10.64 -0.11
C LEU A 88 1.84 11.60 0.26
N ARG A 89 1.67 12.66 -0.53
CA ARG A 89 0.61 13.66 -0.38
C ARG A 89 -0.58 13.20 -1.19
N ILE A 90 -1.70 12.99 -0.54
CA ILE A 90 -2.95 12.55 -1.16
C ILE A 90 -3.88 13.76 -1.23
N PHE A 91 -4.33 14.09 -2.43
CA PHE A 91 -5.21 15.22 -2.69
C PHE A 91 -6.58 14.69 -3.11
N GLN A 92 -7.60 15.05 -2.37
CA GLN A 92 -8.98 14.74 -2.70
C GLN A 92 -9.48 15.73 -3.75
N GLU A 93 -9.95 15.25 -4.90
CA GLU A 93 -10.47 16.08 -6.00
C GLU A 93 -11.99 15.99 -6.12
N GLU A 94 -12.50 14.80 -6.40
CA GLU A 94 -13.93 14.51 -6.45
C GLU A 94 -14.17 13.28 -5.59
N ILE A 95 -14.86 13.43 -4.48
CA ILE A 95 -15.01 12.38 -3.46
C ILE A 95 -16.49 12.11 -3.20
N TYR A 96 -16.85 10.85 -3.31
CA TYR A 96 -18.19 10.33 -3.05
C TYR A 96 -18.18 9.35 -1.86
N GLY A 97 -17.23 8.42 -1.82
CA GLY A 97 -17.06 7.44 -0.74
C GLY A 97 -15.91 7.79 0.21
N GLY A 98 -14.83 8.32 -0.32
CA GLY A 98 -13.67 8.77 0.44
C GLY A 98 -12.73 7.65 0.92
N ARG A 99 -12.98 6.41 0.48
CA ARG A 99 -12.14 5.27 0.87
C ARG A 99 -10.97 5.09 -0.08
N PHE A 100 -9.78 4.94 0.49
CA PHE A 100 -8.59 4.50 -0.23
C PHE A 100 -7.70 3.64 0.65
N ASP A 101 -6.90 2.82 0.02
CA ASP A 101 -5.93 1.93 0.67
C ASP A 101 -4.56 2.08 -0.02
N LEU A 102 -3.48 1.95 0.76
CA LEU A 102 -2.11 1.87 0.24
C LEU A 102 -1.50 0.54 0.64
N TRP A 103 -0.87 -0.10 -0.36
CA TRP A 103 -0.24 -1.40 -0.19
C TRP A 103 1.23 -1.33 -0.56
N MET A 104 2.04 -2.11 0.14
CA MET A 104 3.44 -2.40 -0.18
C MET A 104 3.64 -3.91 -0.23
N PRO A 105 4.65 -4.40 -0.94
CA PRO A 105 5.04 -5.81 -0.86
C PRO A 105 5.33 -6.22 0.59
N ILE A 106 5.08 -7.48 0.92
CA ILE A 106 5.46 -8.02 2.23
C ILE A 106 6.98 -8.01 2.38
N THR A 107 7.45 -7.87 3.62
CA THR A 107 8.87 -7.69 3.98
C THR A 107 9.84 -8.63 3.26
N PRO A 108 9.56 -9.94 3.06
CA PRO A 108 10.48 -10.82 2.34
C PRO A 108 10.75 -10.45 0.88
N PHE A 109 9.88 -9.66 0.26
CA PHE A 109 10.07 -9.17 -1.11
C PHE A 109 10.70 -7.78 -1.19
N ILE A 110 11.00 -7.18 -0.04
CA ILE A 110 11.68 -5.88 0.05
C ILE A 110 13.11 -6.15 0.50
N GLN A 111 14.09 -5.84 -0.35
CA GLN A 111 15.49 -5.86 0.07
C GLN A 111 15.79 -4.59 0.86
N GLY A 112 15.79 -4.69 2.19
CA GLY A 112 15.83 -3.57 3.11
C GLY A 112 14.56 -3.49 3.96
N GLU A 113 14.24 -2.32 4.47
CA GLU A 113 13.05 -2.07 5.27
C GLU A 113 12.24 -0.91 4.67
N ALA A 114 10.94 -1.13 4.48
CA ALA A 114 9.98 -0.07 4.17
C ALA A 114 8.72 -0.28 4.99
N VAL A 115 8.31 0.75 5.73
CA VAL A 115 7.14 0.68 6.61
C VAL A 115 6.31 1.95 6.57
N PHE A 116 5.00 1.82 6.58
CA PHE A 116 4.11 2.93 6.87
C PHE A 116 4.27 3.35 8.34
N LEU A 117 4.41 4.64 8.63
CA LEU A 117 4.56 5.10 10.03
C LEU A 117 3.26 5.01 10.83
N LYS A 118 2.14 4.97 10.14
CA LYS A 118 0.80 4.77 10.73
C LYS A 118 0.06 3.72 9.91
N PRO A 119 0.43 2.43 10.06
CA PRO A 119 -0.26 1.36 9.35
C PRO A 119 -1.64 1.11 9.95
N ASP A 120 -2.57 0.66 9.12
CA ASP A 120 -3.83 0.07 9.56
C ASP A 120 -3.64 -1.45 9.59
N PRO A 121 -3.94 -2.15 10.70
CA PRO A 121 -3.81 -3.59 10.78
C PRO A 121 -4.96 -4.34 10.08
N GLU A 122 -6.04 -3.66 9.75
CA GLU A 122 -7.20 -4.27 9.10
C GLU A 122 -6.99 -4.42 7.58
N THR A 123 -7.75 -5.30 6.96
CA THR A 123 -7.70 -5.56 5.51
C THR A 123 -6.31 -5.98 5.03
N THR A 124 -5.62 -6.81 5.81
CA THR A 124 -4.23 -7.22 5.53
C THR A 124 -4.10 -8.64 4.98
N VAL A 125 -5.21 -9.35 4.74
CA VAL A 125 -5.16 -10.66 4.07
C VAL A 125 -4.83 -10.48 2.60
N THR A 126 -3.74 -11.14 2.17
CA THR A 126 -3.22 -11.08 0.80
C THR A 126 -3.61 -12.30 -0.01
N GLU A 127 -3.31 -12.28 -1.32
CA GLU A 127 -3.41 -13.46 -2.18
C GLU A 127 -2.47 -14.59 -1.69
N PRO A 128 -2.93 -15.85 -1.74
CA PRO A 128 -4.24 -16.33 -2.23
C PRO A 128 -5.34 -16.34 -1.16
N GLY A 129 -5.08 -15.87 0.06
CA GLY A 129 -6.02 -15.96 1.19
C GLY A 129 -7.32 -15.18 1.00
N ASN A 130 -7.31 -14.13 0.17
CA ASN A 130 -8.52 -13.35 -0.13
C ASN A 130 -9.35 -13.90 -1.31
N SER A 131 -8.97 -15.03 -1.92
CA SER A 131 -9.76 -15.73 -2.94
C SER A 131 -11.06 -16.27 -2.36
N GLU A 132 -12.15 -16.19 -3.15
CA GLU A 132 -13.45 -16.69 -2.74
C GLU A 132 -13.53 -18.21 -2.62
N GLU A 133 -12.63 -18.92 -3.29
CA GLU A 133 -12.59 -20.39 -3.33
C GLU A 133 -11.73 -20.99 -2.21
N ASN A 134 -10.99 -20.18 -1.48
CA ASN A 134 -10.08 -20.63 -0.43
C ASN A 134 -10.72 -20.48 0.96
N MET A 135 -10.36 -21.41 1.83
CA MET A 135 -10.57 -21.30 3.26
C MET A 135 -9.35 -20.61 3.89
N THR A 136 -9.57 -19.47 4.51
CA THR A 136 -8.52 -18.65 5.11
C THR A 136 -8.53 -18.79 6.62
N ILE A 137 -7.39 -19.13 7.19
CA ILE A 137 -7.23 -19.37 8.62
C ILE A 137 -6.37 -18.26 9.22
N GLY A 138 -6.91 -17.54 10.21
CA GLY A 138 -6.16 -16.63 11.05
C GLY A 138 -5.40 -17.37 12.16
N ALA A 139 -4.32 -16.79 12.65
CA ALA A 139 -3.52 -17.34 13.73
C ALA A 139 -3.82 -16.68 15.07
N TYR A 140 -3.87 -17.47 16.14
CA TYR A 140 -3.86 -16.97 17.50
C TYR A 140 -2.67 -17.53 18.31
N ASP A 141 -2.29 -16.81 19.33
CA ASP A 141 -1.22 -17.18 20.27
C ASP A 141 -1.80 -18.01 21.42
N MET A 142 -1.26 -19.22 21.66
CA MET A 142 -1.74 -20.14 22.67
C MET A 142 -1.53 -19.64 24.11
N ASN A 143 -0.52 -18.79 24.34
CA ASN A 143 -0.24 -18.27 25.68
C ASN A 143 -1.17 -17.13 26.07
N THR A 144 -1.51 -16.29 25.11
CA THR A 144 -2.31 -15.07 25.36
C THR A 144 -3.79 -15.24 24.99
N GLU A 145 -4.12 -16.31 24.26
CA GLU A 145 -5.44 -16.54 23.64
C GLU A 145 -5.90 -15.36 22.75
N GLY A 146 -4.97 -14.48 22.40
CA GLY A 146 -5.20 -13.32 21.55
C GLY A 146 -4.79 -13.56 20.10
N ILE A 147 -5.18 -12.63 19.22
CA ILE A 147 -4.74 -12.66 17.82
C ILE A 147 -3.21 -12.61 17.79
N TYR A 148 -2.59 -13.55 17.07
CA TYR A 148 -1.15 -13.50 16.84
C TYR A 148 -0.78 -12.22 16.06
N LEU A 149 0.28 -11.54 16.49
CA LEU A 149 0.63 -10.20 15.98
C LEU A 149 0.83 -10.17 14.46
N ASP A 150 1.45 -11.24 13.92
CA ASP A 150 1.72 -11.35 12.48
C ASP A 150 0.56 -11.99 11.69
N SER A 151 -0.55 -12.29 12.36
CA SER A 151 -1.74 -12.78 11.66
C SER A 151 -2.40 -11.66 10.88
N SER A 152 -2.63 -11.91 9.59
CA SER A 152 -3.43 -10.99 8.77
C SER A 152 -4.86 -10.89 9.30
N ARG A 153 -5.48 -9.71 9.11
CA ARG A 153 -6.83 -9.39 9.54
C ARG A 153 -7.69 -8.99 8.35
N GLY A 154 -8.93 -9.44 8.37
CA GLY A 154 -9.96 -8.98 7.43
C GLY A 154 -10.63 -7.71 7.91
N PHE A 155 -11.58 -7.19 7.20
CA PHE A 155 -12.27 -7.73 6.03
C PHE A 155 -11.43 -7.60 4.76
N THR A 156 -11.86 -8.26 3.67
CA THR A 156 -11.32 -7.91 2.35
C THR A 156 -11.77 -6.52 1.94
N ARG A 157 -11.11 -5.94 0.92
CA ARG A 157 -11.46 -4.61 0.42
C ARG A 157 -12.92 -4.51 -0.07
N ASN A 158 -13.47 -5.58 -0.62
CA ASN A 158 -14.87 -5.69 -1.03
C ASN A 158 -15.84 -6.07 0.10
N GLY A 159 -15.37 -6.12 1.36
CA GLY A 159 -16.21 -6.33 2.54
C GLY A 159 -16.50 -7.79 2.88
N ARG A 160 -15.86 -8.77 2.23
CA ARG A 160 -16.00 -10.17 2.62
C ARG A 160 -15.39 -10.40 4.00
N VAL A 161 -16.07 -11.18 4.83
CA VAL A 161 -15.58 -11.56 6.16
C VAL A 161 -14.53 -12.66 6.03
N ILE A 162 -13.30 -12.37 6.37
CA ILE A 162 -12.17 -13.31 6.47
C ILE A 162 -11.26 -12.88 7.63
N PRO A 163 -10.46 -13.76 8.22
CA PRO A 163 -10.38 -15.21 8.01
C PRO A 163 -11.70 -15.93 8.34
N ASP A 164 -11.89 -17.13 7.77
CA ASP A 164 -13.08 -17.95 8.00
C ASP A 164 -13.13 -18.48 9.44
N PHE A 165 -11.94 -18.81 10.01
CA PHE A 165 -11.76 -19.17 11.42
C PHE A 165 -10.31 -18.94 11.87
N ALA A 166 -10.04 -19.12 13.15
CA ALA A 166 -8.71 -19.01 13.73
C ALA A 166 -8.21 -20.36 14.26
N ALA A 167 -6.91 -20.59 14.17
CA ALA A 167 -6.22 -21.75 14.71
C ALA A 167 -4.94 -21.34 15.46
N PRO A 168 -4.38 -22.22 16.33
CA PRO A 168 -3.09 -21.97 16.95
C PRO A 168 -2.01 -21.75 15.89
N GLY A 169 -1.28 -20.65 15.97
CA GLY A 169 -0.21 -20.30 15.05
C GLY A 169 1.08 -19.85 15.72
N ALA A 170 1.04 -19.63 17.03
CA ALA A 170 2.21 -19.27 17.82
C ALA A 170 2.17 -19.92 19.19
N ASN A 171 3.35 -20.22 19.76
CA ASN A 171 3.53 -20.82 21.08
C ASN A 171 2.75 -22.14 21.28
N ILE A 172 2.77 -22.99 20.26
CA ILE A 172 2.09 -24.29 20.19
C ILE A 172 2.87 -25.34 21.00
#